data_532f2cd5a20bef3e3d2b0e91e47bec05
#
_entry.id   532f2cd5a20bef3e3d2b0e91e47bec05
#
_cell.length_a   1.000
_cell.length_b   1.000
_cell.length_c   1.000
_cell.angle_alpha   90.00
_cell.angle_beta   90.00
_cell.angle_gamma   90.00
#
_symmetry.space_group_name_H-M   'P 1'
#
loop_
_entity.id
_entity.type
_entity.pdbx_description
1 polymer ?
#
loop_
_entity_poly.entity_id
_entity_poly.type
_entity_poly.pdbx_seq_one_letter_code
_entity_poly.pdbx_strand_id
1 'polypeptide(L)'
;MKKYFLFGIVLLLFSCGKEDSQETILEGKVLWSKTFGGSQEDKTNAVVSTPDGGVIIVGNSKSNDGDVVSQFGLEEIWVTKLDKDGVVVWNKTIGGSGNDYGMSIIRTNDNNYVIAGYSDSSDFDVPRNIGMHDFYITKINGSGTIIWSKSYGFLSHDHAHKIIQTSDGGYFVAGYADYSGLLGQTGNGEGHVMGRNPNTTLHGVGEFFGIKLNAQGEFMWYRYYGGTQNDRINDVVEANDGGLILVGSSESNDFDVVGSHGSYDYWVIKIDNMGHLHWKKTYGGSD
;
A
#
# COMPACT_ATOMS: atom_id res chain seq x y z
N MET A 1 28.74 58.18 71.95
CA MET A 1 28.37 58.34 70.56
C MET A 1 28.22 56.93 69.98
N LYS A 2 26.98 56.44 69.80
CA LYS A 2 26.68 55.11 69.21
C LYS A 2 26.36 55.31 67.74
N LYS A 3 27.15 54.74 66.84
CA LYS A 3 26.88 54.73 65.40
C LYS A 3 26.01 53.53 65.11
N TYR A 4 24.80 53.73 64.54
CA TYR A 4 23.95 52.73 64.03
C TYR A 4 24.27 52.50 62.53
N PHE A 5 24.65 51.29 62.16
CA PHE A 5 24.83 50.88 60.79
C PHE A 5 23.48 50.30 60.28
N LEU A 6 22.91 50.95 59.28
CA LEU A 6 21.70 50.52 58.65
C LEU A 6 22.07 49.56 57.50
N PHE A 7 21.71 48.27 57.64
CA PHE A 7 21.88 47.32 56.60
C PHE A 7 20.66 47.35 55.70
N GLY A 8 20.80 47.88 54.48
CA GLY A 8 19.76 47.84 53.47
C GLY A 8 19.73 46.43 52.77
N ILE A 9 18.64 45.75 52.94
CA ILE A 9 18.38 44.50 52.20
C ILE A 9 17.82 44.86 50.83
N VAL A 10 18.58 44.60 49.75
CA VAL A 10 18.09 44.72 48.38
C VAL A 10 17.41 43.39 48.02
N LEU A 11 16.06 43.42 47.95
CA LEU A 11 15.30 42.32 47.39
C LEU A 11 15.36 42.38 45.85
N LEU A 12 16.14 41.48 45.26
CA LEU A 12 16.05 41.21 43.82
C LEU A 12 14.82 40.36 43.53
N LEU A 13 13.78 40.97 43.01
CA LEU A 13 12.62 40.29 42.45
C LEU A 13 13.03 39.76 41.07
N PHE A 14 13.31 38.45 40.96
CA PHE A 14 13.35 37.80 39.68
C PHE A 14 11.92 37.66 39.18
N SER A 15 11.53 38.51 38.27
CA SER A 15 10.33 38.32 37.45
C SER A 15 10.64 37.19 36.44
N CYS A 16 10.06 36.06 36.68
CA CYS A 16 10.03 34.99 35.66
C CYS A 16 9.03 35.44 34.59
N GLY A 17 9.52 36.10 33.55
CA GLY A 17 8.74 36.34 32.34
C GLY A 17 8.39 35.01 31.73
N LYS A 18 7.11 34.63 31.73
CA LYS A 18 6.60 33.68 30.78
C LYS A 18 6.82 34.28 29.39
N GLU A 19 7.75 33.71 28.63
CA GLU A 19 7.70 33.88 27.19
C GLU A 19 6.40 33.20 26.73
N ASP A 20 5.41 34.00 26.39
CA ASP A 20 4.29 33.59 25.59
C ASP A 20 4.88 33.17 24.21
N SER A 21 5.24 31.91 24.09
CA SER A 21 5.43 31.33 22.78
C SER A 21 4.07 31.41 22.09
N GLN A 22 3.90 32.39 21.23
CA GLN A 22 2.81 32.40 20.27
C GLN A 22 3.00 31.16 19.45
N GLU A 23 2.22 30.09 19.74
CA GLU A 23 2.03 28.99 18.80
C GLU A 23 1.49 29.63 17.53
N THR A 24 2.35 29.78 16.53
CA THR A 24 1.92 30.06 15.18
C THR A 24 1.08 28.89 14.74
N ILE A 25 -0.23 29.01 14.88
CA ILE A 25 -1.17 28.06 14.27
C ILE A 25 -0.94 28.20 12.77
N LEU A 26 -0.28 27.20 12.19
CA LEU A 26 -0.17 27.08 10.74
C LEU A 26 -1.55 26.73 10.21
N GLU A 27 -2.33 27.75 9.86
CA GLU A 27 -3.60 27.54 9.17
C GLU A 27 -3.29 26.97 7.77
N GLY A 28 -3.68 25.71 7.56
CA GLY A 28 -3.60 25.10 6.25
C GLY A 28 -4.50 25.84 5.26
N LYS A 29 -3.94 26.30 4.14
CA LYS A 29 -4.69 26.96 3.07
C LYS A 29 -4.91 25.98 1.92
N VAL A 30 -6.18 25.78 1.51
CA VAL A 30 -6.49 25.09 0.27
C VAL A 30 -6.04 25.98 -0.89
N LEU A 31 -5.07 25.48 -1.68
CA LEU A 31 -4.55 26.19 -2.84
C LEU A 31 -5.48 26.01 -4.05
N TRP A 32 -5.97 24.80 -4.25
CA TRP A 32 -6.95 24.46 -5.26
C TRP A 32 -7.76 23.22 -4.84
N SER A 33 -8.94 23.08 -5.42
CA SER A 33 -9.79 21.89 -5.30
C SER A 33 -10.46 21.66 -6.64
N LYS A 34 -10.39 20.41 -7.14
CA LYS A 34 -10.96 20.01 -8.43
C LYS A 34 -11.58 18.64 -8.33
N THR A 35 -12.57 18.39 -9.16
CA THR A 35 -13.23 17.11 -9.34
C THR A 35 -12.98 16.63 -10.75
N PHE A 36 -12.70 15.35 -10.91
CA PHE A 36 -12.48 14.69 -12.18
C PHE A 36 -13.33 13.43 -12.24
N GLY A 37 -13.81 13.06 -13.41
CA GLY A 37 -14.59 11.86 -13.65
C GLY A 37 -15.52 11.97 -14.85
N GLY A 38 -16.36 10.98 -15.00
CA GLY A 38 -17.42 10.92 -16.02
C GLY A 38 -18.80 10.73 -15.40
N SER A 39 -19.68 10.07 -16.15
CA SER A 39 -21.07 9.90 -15.74
C SER A 39 -21.32 8.73 -14.79
N GLN A 40 -20.30 7.88 -14.53
CA GLN A 40 -20.42 6.71 -13.68
C GLN A 40 -19.51 6.83 -12.45
N GLU A 41 -19.29 5.72 -11.75
CA GLU A 41 -18.48 5.69 -10.54
C GLU A 41 -16.98 5.81 -10.87
N ASP A 42 -16.34 6.83 -10.29
CA ASP A 42 -14.92 7.10 -10.39
C ASP A 42 -14.33 7.24 -8.99
N LYS A 43 -13.26 6.51 -8.68
CA LYS A 43 -12.63 6.48 -7.37
C LYS A 43 -11.15 6.75 -7.46
N THR A 44 -10.61 7.41 -6.43
CA THR A 44 -9.17 7.62 -6.23
C THR A 44 -8.71 6.80 -5.04
N ASN A 45 -7.62 6.03 -5.22
CA ASN A 45 -7.07 5.16 -4.18
C ASN A 45 -5.68 5.62 -3.72
N ALA A 46 -4.85 6.18 -4.60
CA ALA A 46 -3.50 6.60 -4.24
C ALA A 46 -3.01 7.78 -5.08
N VAL A 47 -1.99 8.47 -4.55
CA VAL A 47 -1.35 9.61 -5.20
C VAL A 47 0.16 9.58 -4.93
N VAL A 48 0.94 10.02 -5.91
CA VAL A 48 2.39 10.19 -5.78
C VAL A 48 2.84 11.51 -6.40
N SER A 49 3.82 12.16 -5.77
CA SER A 49 4.41 13.39 -6.29
C SER A 49 5.32 13.13 -7.50
N THR A 50 5.35 14.09 -8.44
CA THR A 50 6.23 14.07 -9.60
C THR A 50 7.36 15.09 -9.49
N PRO A 51 8.51 14.88 -10.17
CA PRO A 51 9.66 15.80 -10.07
C PRO A 51 9.38 17.24 -10.52
N ASP A 52 8.37 17.44 -11.36
CA ASP A 52 7.93 18.73 -11.87
C ASP A 52 6.98 19.49 -10.92
N GLY A 53 6.78 18.98 -9.71
CA GLY A 53 5.92 19.57 -8.68
C GLY A 53 4.44 19.23 -8.81
N GLY A 54 4.08 18.40 -9.78
CA GLY A 54 2.73 17.87 -9.95
C GLY A 54 2.52 16.56 -9.19
N VAL A 55 1.48 15.83 -9.56
CA VAL A 55 1.12 14.53 -8.98
C VAL A 55 0.63 13.56 -10.07
N ILE A 56 0.78 12.26 -9.81
CA ILE A 56 0.03 11.21 -10.50
C ILE A 56 -0.92 10.58 -9.51
N ILE A 57 -2.18 10.52 -9.90
CA ILE A 57 -3.27 9.92 -9.13
C ILE A 57 -3.63 8.60 -9.81
N VAL A 58 -3.88 7.58 -9.00
CA VAL A 58 -4.37 6.29 -9.46
C VAL A 58 -5.64 5.91 -8.71
N GLY A 59 -6.54 5.30 -9.41
CA GLY A 59 -7.78 4.74 -8.90
C GLY A 59 -8.42 3.85 -9.93
N ASN A 60 -9.73 3.84 -9.96
CA ASN A 60 -10.49 3.07 -10.94
C ASN A 60 -11.73 3.84 -11.40
N SER A 61 -12.19 3.53 -12.60
CA SER A 61 -13.30 4.19 -13.27
C SER A 61 -14.21 3.20 -14.00
N LYS A 62 -15.52 3.43 -13.92
CA LYS A 62 -16.54 2.80 -14.76
C LYS A 62 -17.03 3.70 -15.87
N SER A 63 -16.53 4.93 -15.93
CA SER A 63 -16.93 5.93 -16.90
C SER A 63 -16.22 5.73 -18.24
N ASN A 64 -16.92 6.05 -19.32
CA ASN A 64 -16.37 6.10 -20.69
C ASN A 64 -16.59 7.47 -21.34
N ASP A 65 -16.78 8.50 -20.53
CA ASP A 65 -17.06 9.88 -20.92
C ASP A 65 -16.42 10.88 -19.94
N GLY A 66 -16.68 12.15 -20.12
CA GLY A 66 -16.14 13.20 -19.26
C GLY A 66 -14.64 13.33 -19.36
N ASP A 67 -13.95 13.21 -18.22
CA ASP A 67 -12.48 13.24 -18.15
C ASP A 67 -11.84 11.89 -18.48
N VAL A 68 -12.61 10.80 -18.54
CA VAL A 68 -12.12 9.44 -18.84
C VAL A 68 -12.04 9.23 -20.34
N VAL A 69 -10.82 8.98 -20.85
CA VAL A 69 -10.57 9.03 -22.31
C VAL A 69 -10.92 7.74 -23.07
N SER A 70 -10.92 6.60 -22.41
CA SER A 70 -11.27 5.31 -23.02
C SER A 70 -11.54 4.27 -21.93
N GLN A 71 -12.36 3.28 -22.26
CA GLN A 71 -12.61 2.12 -21.42
C GLN A 71 -12.64 0.88 -22.30
N PHE A 72 -11.96 -0.19 -21.87
CA PHE A 72 -11.92 -1.47 -22.60
C PHE A 72 -12.85 -2.50 -21.98
N GLY A 73 -13.07 -2.43 -20.65
CA GLY A 73 -13.79 -3.40 -19.87
C GLY A 73 -14.96 -2.81 -19.05
N LEU A 74 -15.16 -3.39 -17.89
CA LEU A 74 -16.24 -3.02 -16.96
C LEU A 74 -15.79 -1.92 -15.99
N GLU A 75 -14.59 -2.05 -15.42
CA GLU A 75 -13.97 -1.08 -14.53
C GLU A 75 -12.44 -1.11 -14.77
N GLU A 76 -11.85 0.05 -15.01
CA GLU A 76 -10.45 0.19 -15.42
C GLU A 76 -9.63 0.92 -14.36
N ILE A 77 -8.35 0.59 -14.26
CA ILE A 77 -7.40 1.46 -13.57
C ILE A 77 -7.35 2.80 -14.28
N TRP A 78 -7.72 3.86 -13.58
CA TRP A 78 -7.65 5.22 -14.10
C TRP A 78 -6.45 5.96 -13.52
N VAL A 79 -5.57 6.43 -14.39
CA VAL A 79 -4.32 7.11 -14.05
C VAL A 79 -4.34 8.52 -14.61
N THR A 80 -4.22 9.52 -13.74
CA THR A 80 -4.25 10.93 -14.15
C THR A 80 -3.02 11.66 -13.62
N LYS A 81 -2.26 12.30 -14.52
CA LYS A 81 -1.20 13.23 -14.17
C LYS A 81 -1.72 14.65 -14.15
N LEU A 82 -1.51 15.34 -13.03
CA LEU A 82 -1.76 16.77 -12.85
C LEU A 82 -0.45 17.52 -12.70
N ASP A 83 -0.42 18.76 -13.17
CA ASP A 83 0.65 19.69 -12.86
C ASP A 83 0.50 20.29 -11.45
N LYS A 84 1.41 21.17 -11.05
CA LYS A 84 1.41 21.84 -9.74
C LYS A 84 0.16 22.69 -9.45
N ASP A 85 -0.55 23.12 -10.51
CA ASP A 85 -1.77 23.94 -10.43
C ASP A 85 -3.06 23.10 -10.56
N GLY A 86 -2.91 21.77 -10.57
CA GLY A 86 -3.99 20.80 -10.70
C GLY A 86 -4.62 20.76 -12.10
N VAL A 87 -3.86 21.13 -13.14
CA VAL A 87 -4.30 20.97 -14.52
C VAL A 87 -3.91 19.59 -15.03
N VAL A 88 -4.84 18.93 -15.73
CA VAL A 88 -4.57 17.61 -16.33
C VAL A 88 -3.50 17.74 -17.41
N VAL A 89 -2.39 17.04 -17.21
CA VAL A 89 -1.31 16.92 -18.21
C VAL A 89 -1.61 15.78 -19.17
N TRP A 90 -2.02 14.64 -18.61
CA TRP A 90 -2.52 13.47 -19.32
C TRP A 90 -3.36 12.61 -18.38
N ASN A 91 -4.26 11.82 -18.96
CA ASN A 91 -4.93 10.72 -18.26
C ASN A 91 -4.97 9.48 -19.17
N LYS A 92 -5.12 8.32 -18.56
CA LYS A 92 -5.17 7.02 -19.23
C LYS A 92 -5.94 6.02 -18.39
N THR A 93 -6.55 5.08 -19.09
CA THR A 93 -7.03 3.84 -18.51
C THR A 93 -6.03 2.71 -18.79
N ILE A 94 -5.91 1.78 -17.89
CA ILE A 94 -5.03 0.61 -17.95
C ILE A 94 -5.84 -0.58 -17.45
N GLY A 95 -5.92 -1.63 -18.25
CA GLY A 95 -6.71 -2.81 -17.89
C GLY A 95 -6.96 -3.74 -19.07
N GLY A 96 -8.06 -4.48 -18.97
CA GLY A 96 -8.51 -5.40 -20.00
C GLY A 96 -10.03 -5.45 -20.11
N SER A 97 -10.60 -6.58 -20.52
CA SER A 97 -12.04 -6.68 -20.74
C SER A 97 -12.89 -6.86 -19.47
N GLY A 98 -12.25 -7.10 -18.34
CA GLY A 98 -12.89 -7.32 -17.03
C GLY A 98 -12.89 -6.10 -16.12
N ASN A 99 -12.64 -6.35 -14.84
CA ASN A 99 -12.49 -5.32 -13.82
C ASN A 99 -11.04 -5.20 -13.39
N ASP A 100 -10.52 -4.00 -13.38
CA ASP A 100 -9.13 -3.69 -13.10
C ASP A 100 -9.03 -2.57 -12.06
N TYR A 101 -8.35 -2.81 -10.95
CA TYR A 101 -8.31 -1.93 -9.79
C TYR A 101 -6.89 -1.47 -9.50
N GLY A 102 -6.67 -0.16 -9.47
CA GLY A 102 -5.39 0.46 -9.07
C GLY A 102 -5.43 0.91 -7.61
N MET A 103 -4.69 0.23 -6.74
CA MET A 103 -4.76 0.44 -5.29
C MET A 103 -3.60 1.25 -4.74
N SER A 104 -2.44 1.18 -5.34
CA SER A 104 -1.21 1.81 -4.85
C SER A 104 -0.33 2.26 -6.01
N ILE A 105 0.34 3.38 -5.85
CA ILE A 105 1.34 3.88 -6.79
C ILE A 105 2.56 4.38 -6.05
N ILE A 106 3.75 4.09 -6.58
CA ILE A 106 5.02 4.63 -6.11
C ILE A 106 5.82 5.23 -7.26
N ARG A 107 6.65 6.22 -6.94
CA ARG A 107 7.73 6.65 -7.82
C ARG A 107 8.97 5.82 -7.52
N THR A 108 9.62 5.35 -8.56
CA THR A 108 10.81 4.51 -8.48
C THR A 108 12.10 5.32 -8.61
N ASN A 109 13.23 4.74 -8.20
CA ASN A 109 14.55 5.40 -8.24
C ASN A 109 14.99 5.81 -9.64
N ASP A 110 14.46 5.18 -10.69
CA ASP A 110 14.69 5.50 -12.09
C ASP A 110 13.69 6.55 -12.65
N ASN A 111 12.95 7.24 -11.77
CA ASN A 111 11.93 8.24 -12.08
C ASN A 111 10.74 7.74 -12.92
N ASN A 112 10.51 6.44 -12.94
CA ASN A 112 9.28 5.84 -13.44
C ASN A 112 8.29 5.63 -12.28
N TYR A 113 7.16 4.99 -12.55
CA TYR A 113 6.11 4.74 -11.56
C TYR A 113 5.68 3.29 -11.64
N VAL A 114 5.41 2.68 -10.50
CA VAL A 114 4.82 1.34 -10.44
C VAL A 114 3.49 1.42 -9.73
N ILE A 115 2.49 0.86 -10.37
CA ILE A 115 1.12 0.73 -9.87
C ILE A 115 0.92 -0.73 -9.50
N ALA A 116 0.29 -0.97 -8.35
CA ALA A 116 -0.16 -2.28 -7.92
C ALA A 116 -1.66 -2.24 -7.61
N GLY A 117 -2.31 -3.33 -7.90
CA GLY A 117 -3.71 -3.55 -7.68
C GLY A 117 -4.09 -4.99 -8.02
N TYR A 118 -5.28 -5.21 -8.53
CA TYR A 118 -5.75 -6.53 -8.91
C TYR A 118 -6.67 -6.46 -10.13
N SER A 119 -6.81 -7.58 -10.84
CA SER A 119 -7.51 -7.66 -12.10
C SER A 119 -8.14 -9.04 -12.29
N ASP A 120 -9.31 -9.09 -12.94
CA ASP A 120 -9.91 -10.32 -13.48
C ASP A 120 -9.77 -10.44 -15.01
N SER A 121 -9.07 -9.51 -15.64
CA SER A 121 -8.79 -9.49 -17.08
C SER A 121 -7.66 -10.43 -17.49
N SER A 122 -7.65 -10.83 -18.76
CA SER A 122 -6.59 -11.67 -19.37
C SER A 122 -6.21 -11.21 -20.78
N ASP A 123 -6.40 -9.93 -21.07
CA ASP A 123 -6.20 -9.34 -22.40
C ASP A 123 -5.74 -7.87 -22.29
N PHE A 124 -5.49 -7.23 -23.41
CA PHE A 124 -4.98 -5.85 -23.54
C PHE A 124 -3.72 -5.60 -22.71
N ASP A 125 -3.81 -4.79 -21.65
CA ASP A 125 -2.67 -4.43 -20.81
C ASP A 125 -2.40 -5.48 -19.71
N VAL A 126 -3.33 -6.41 -19.48
CA VAL A 126 -3.23 -7.47 -18.48
C VAL A 126 -2.76 -8.76 -19.14
N PRO A 127 -1.52 -9.22 -18.87
CA PRO A 127 -0.92 -10.32 -19.62
C PRO A 127 -1.57 -11.66 -19.34
N ARG A 128 -2.15 -11.83 -18.16
CA ARG A 128 -2.75 -13.10 -17.73
C ARG A 128 -3.50 -12.94 -16.41
N ASN A 129 -4.59 -13.70 -16.25
CA ASN A 129 -5.25 -14.01 -14.99
C ASN A 129 -5.46 -15.51 -14.88
N ILE A 130 -5.30 -16.10 -13.70
CA ILE A 130 -5.53 -17.52 -13.44
C ILE A 130 -6.82 -17.72 -12.66
N GLY A 131 -7.13 -16.81 -11.73
CA GLY A 131 -8.20 -16.93 -10.78
C GLY A 131 -9.41 -16.07 -11.08
N MET A 132 -10.01 -15.62 -10.02
CA MET A 132 -11.07 -14.61 -10.07
C MET A 132 -10.45 -13.22 -10.15
N HIS A 133 -9.54 -12.89 -9.23
CA HIS A 133 -8.71 -11.69 -9.28
C HIS A 133 -7.27 -12.07 -8.97
N ASP A 134 -6.33 -11.61 -9.77
CA ASP A 134 -4.88 -11.75 -9.52
C ASP A 134 -4.27 -10.38 -9.15
N PHE A 135 -3.18 -10.35 -8.40
CA PHE A 135 -2.33 -9.17 -8.28
C PHE A 135 -1.93 -8.71 -9.68
N TYR A 136 -2.23 -7.48 -9.99
CA TYR A 136 -1.79 -6.83 -11.23
C TYR A 136 -0.82 -5.70 -10.90
N ILE A 137 0.37 -5.77 -11.48
CA ILE A 137 1.44 -4.80 -11.26
C ILE A 137 1.89 -4.26 -12.62
N THR A 138 1.87 -2.95 -12.79
CA THR A 138 2.32 -2.33 -14.04
C THR A 138 3.29 -1.18 -13.76
N LYS A 139 4.36 -1.10 -14.55
CA LYS A 139 5.31 0.00 -14.52
C LYS A 139 5.08 0.90 -15.71
N ILE A 140 4.95 2.19 -15.44
CA ILE A 140 4.76 3.23 -16.46
C ILE A 140 5.87 4.28 -16.37
N ASN A 141 6.17 4.94 -17.47
CA ASN A 141 7.06 6.10 -17.48
C ASN A 141 6.29 7.40 -17.15
N GLY A 142 7.02 8.54 -17.10
CA GLY A 142 6.43 9.85 -16.79
C GLY A 142 5.38 10.37 -17.79
N SER A 143 5.26 9.77 -18.98
CA SER A 143 4.21 10.06 -19.98
C SER A 143 3.04 9.05 -19.92
N GLY A 144 3.03 8.15 -18.94
CA GLY A 144 1.98 7.14 -18.77
C GLY A 144 2.10 5.97 -19.77
N THR A 145 3.24 5.76 -20.43
CA THR A 145 3.45 4.61 -21.31
C THR A 145 3.87 3.41 -20.46
N ILE A 146 3.22 2.28 -20.67
CA ILE A 146 3.55 1.02 -19.99
C ILE A 146 4.94 0.56 -20.43
N ILE A 147 5.80 0.26 -19.44
CA ILE A 147 7.12 -0.34 -19.63
C ILE A 147 7.02 -1.85 -19.52
N TRP A 148 6.30 -2.33 -18.51
CA TRP A 148 5.95 -3.74 -18.33
C TRP A 148 4.70 -3.89 -17.48
N SER A 149 4.01 -5.03 -17.64
CA SER A 149 2.89 -5.48 -16.83
C SER A 149 3.10 -6.92 -16.41
N LYS A 150 2.67 -7.27 -15.19
CA LYS A 150 2.79 -8.60 -14.59
C LYS A 150 1.53 -8.91 -13.79
N SER A 151 1.13 -10.17 -13.80
CA SER A 151 0.04 -10.69 -12.95
C SER A 151 0.54 -11.87 -12.13
N TYR A 152 0.15 -11.94 -10.88
CA TYR A 152 0.52 -12.98 -9.93
C TYR A 152 -0.67 -13.32 -9.04
N GLY A 153 -1.04 -14.58 -8.97
CA GLY A 153 -2.18 -15.00 -8.15
C GLY A 153 -2.41 -16.51 -8.19
N PHE A 154 -3.54 -16.88 -7.60
CA PHE A 154 -4.04 -18.25 -7.49
C PHE A 154 -5.43 -18.36 -8.14
N LEU A 155 -6.19 -19.44 -7.85
CA LEU A 155 -7.51 -19.64 -8.47
C LEU A 155 -8.64 -18.83 -7.84
N SER A 156 -8.41 -18.19 -6.71
CA SER A 156 -9.43 -17.42 -5.99
C SER A 156 -9.18 -15.90 -6.13
N HIS A 157 -9.52 -15.13 -5.08
CA HIS A 157 -9.32 -13.69 -5.06
C HIS A 157 -7.97 -13.35 -4.42
N ASP A 158 -7.11 -12.70 -5.18
CA ASP A 158 -5.82 -12.19 -4.74
C ASP A 158 -5.77 -10.68 -4.98
N HIS A 159 -5.76 -9.88 -3.91
CA HIS A 159 -5.87 -8.43 -4.00
C HIS A 159 -4.61 -7.75 -3.46
N ALA A 160 -3.85 -7.09 -4.33
CA ALA A 160 -2.74 -6.22 -3.93
C ALA A 160 -3.28 -4.89 -3.42
N HIS A 161 -2.81 -4.46 -2.24
CA HIS A 161 -3.21 -3.21 -1.62
C HIS A 161 -2.08 -2.19 -1.59
N LYS A 162 -0.84 -2.64 -1.44
CA LYS A 162 0.31 -1.76 -1.28
C LYS A 162 1.52 -2.27 -2.04
N ILE A 163 2.28 -1.34 -2.60
CA ILE A 163 3.60 -1.61 -3.17
C ILE A 163 4.62 -0.64 -2.60
N ILE A 164 5.83 -1.13 -2.36
CA ILE A 164 7.01 -0.33 -2.05
C ILE A 164 8.16 -0.74 -2.96
N GLN A 165 9.09 0.19 -3.23
CA GLN A 165 10.39 -0.16 -3.77
C GLN A 165 11.33 -0.44 -2.59
N THR A 166 11.98 -1.59 -2.61
CA THR A 166 12.94 -2.01 -1.58
C THR A 166 14.34 -1.50 -1.87
N SER A 167 15.19 -1.44 -0.86
CA SER A 167 16.56 -0.90 -0.93
C SER A 167 17.47 -1.62 -1.92
N ASP A 168 17.15 -2.88 -2.28
CA ASP A 168 17.81 -3.65 -3.33
C ASP A 168 17.39 -3.25 -4.77
N GLY A 169 16.49 -2.26 -4.89
CA GLY A 169 15.95 -1.77 -6.15
C GLY A 169 14.76 -2.58 -6.69
N GLY A 170 14.42 -3.70 -6.07
CA GLY A 170 13.24 -4.50 -6.37
C GLY A 170 11.96 -3.92 -5.77
N TYR A 171 10.90 -4.74 -5.73
CA TYR A 171 9.61 -4.32 -5.20
C TYR A 171 9.09 -5.36 -4.22
N PHE A 172 8.35 -4.90 -3.21
CA PHE A 172 7.50 -5.76 -2.41
C PHE A 172 6.06 -5.31 -2.56
N VAL A 173 5.19 -6.25 -2.92
CA VAL A 173 3.76 -6.05 -3.10
C VAL A 173 3.04 -6.79 -2.00
N ALA A 174 2.22 -6.10 -1.25
CA ALA A 174 1.48 -6.61 -0.10
C ALA A 174 -0.02 -6.54 -0.33
N GLY A 175 -0.73 -7.53 0.15
CA GLY A 175 -2.18 -7.63 0.05
C GLY A 175 -2.70 -8.87 0.76
N TYR A 176 -3.77 -9.44 0.25
CA TYR A 176 -4.26 -10.71 0.74
C TYR A 176 -4.52 -11.69 -0.41
N ALA A 177 -4.47 -12.96 -0.09
CA ALA A 177 -4.87 -14.05 -0.98
C ALA A 177 -5.93 -14.91 -0.30
N ASP A 178 -6.99 -15.22 -1.03
CA ASP A 178 -8.00 -16.18 -0.60
C ASP A 178 -7.52 -17.59 -0.92
N TYR A 179 -6.81 -18.19 0.02
CA TYR A 179 -6.30 -19.54 -0.10
C TYR A 179 -7.34 -20.55 0.38
N SER A 180 -8.41 -20.76 -0.39
CA SER A 180 -9.40 -21.77 -0.09
C SER A 180 -8.90 -23.17 -0.45
N GLY A 181 -8.05 -23.74 0.42
CA GLY A 181 -7.93 -25.16 0.70
C GLY A 181 -7.75 -26.18 -0.42
N LEU A 182 -7.33 -25.82 -1.60
CA LEU A 182 -6.97 -26.80 -2.63
C LEU A 182 -5.46 -27.06 -2.55
N LEU A 183 -5.13 -28.14 -1.86
CA LEU A 183 -3.80 -28.73 -1.86
C LEU A 183 -3.26 -28.83 -3.29
N GLY A 184 -2.15 -28.15 -3.57
CA GLY A 184 -1.44 -28.29 -4.84
C GLY A 184 -1.77 -27.27 -5.92
N GLN A 185 -2.48 -26.19 -5.63
CA GLN A 185 -2.63 -25.10 -6.59
C GLN A 185 -1.34 -24.28 -6.68
N THR A 186 -0.72 -24.38 -7.83
CA THR A 186 0.41 -23.51 -8.18
C THR A 186 -0.14 -22.23 -8.79
N GLY A 187 0.14 -21.09 -8.18
CA GLY A 187 -0.10 -19.80 -8.80
C GLY A 187 0.68 -19.64 -10.11
N ASN A 188 0.38 -18.59 -10.87
CA ASN A 188 1.10 -18.28 -12.12
C ASN A 188 2.54 -17.78 -11.89
N GLY A 189 2.95 -17.57 -10.65
CA GLY A 189 4.34 -17.37 -10.30
C GLY A 189 5.07 -18.70 -10.20
N GLU A 190 6.09 -18.91 -11.02
CA GLU A 190 6.99 -20.03 -10.85
C GLU A 190 7.69 -19.90 -9.49
N GLY A 191 7.15 -20.51 -8.45
CA GLY A 191 7.77 -20.43 -7.15
C GLY A 191 7.13 -21.38 -6.16
N HIS A 192 7.95 -22.28 -5.63
CA HIS A 192 7.54 -23.13 -4.52
C HIS A 192 7.20 -22.26 -3.30
N VAL A 193 6.09 -22.58 -2.63
CA VAL A 193 5.81 -22.12 -1.28
C VAL A 193 6.99 -22.49 -0.39
N MET A 194 7.92 -21.56 -0.17
CA MET A 194 8.99 -21.78 0.79
C MET A 194 8.61 -21.15 2.11
N GLY A 195 8.31 -21.96 3.11
CA GLY A 195 8.13 -21.50 4.48
C GLY A 195 7.12 -22.25 5.31
N ARG A 196 6.14 -22.90 4.71
CA ARG A 196 5.24 -23.81 5.42
C ARG A 196 5.06 -25.13 4.67
N ASN A 197 4.92 -26.19 5.43
CA ASN A 197 4.61 -27.51 4.86
C ASN A 197 3.21 -27.46 4.25
N PRO A 198 3.06 -27.53 2.93
CA PRO A 198 1.76 -27.45 2.26
C PRO A 198 0.81 -28.58 2.64
N ASN A 199 1.30 -29.57 3.39
CA ASN A 199 0.53 -30.77 3.74
C ASN A 199 -0.15 -30.73 5.11
N THR A 200 -0.04 -29.65 5.86
CA THR A 200 -0.45 -29.71 7.29
C THR A 200 -1.48 -28.71 7.76
N THR A 201 -1.83 -27.67 7.01
CA THR A 201 -2.77 -26.68 7.53
C THR A 201 -3.58 -25.98 6.46
N LEU A 202 -4.88 -26.07 6.59
CA LEU A 202 -5.84 -25.21 5.94
C LEU A 202 -5.73 -23.84 6.59
N HIS A 203 -5.14 -22.87 5.89
CA HIS A 203 -5.27 -21.46 6.23
C HIS A 203 -6.69 -20.99 5.90
N GLY A 204 -7.11 -19.90 6.50
CA GLY A 204 -8.40 -19.30 6.30
C GLY A 204 -8.54 -18.59 4.94
N VAL A 205 -9.56 -17.79 4.85
CA VAL A 205 -9.83 -16.91 3.72
C VAL A 205 -9.14 -15.57 4.02
N GLY A 206 -8.39 -15.03 3.05
CA GLY A 206 -7.80 -13.68 3.18
C GLY A 206 -6.53 -13.61 4.03
N GLU A 207 -5.54 -14.42 3.71
CA GLU A 207 -4.22 -14.39 4.37
C GLU A 207 -3.42 -13.13 4.04
N PHE A 208 -2.60 -12.63 4.97
CA PHE A 208 -1.53 -11.69 4.62
C PHE A 208 -0.67 -12.29 3.53
N PHE A 209 -0.66 -11.68 2.38
CA PHE A 209 0.06 -12.19 1.22
C PHE A 209 1.05 -11.15 0.71
N GLY A 210 2.29 -11.55 0.50
CA GLY A 210 3.34 -10.67 0.00
C GLY A 210 4.16 -11.33 -1.09
N ILE A 211 4.43 -10.57 -2.15
CA ILE A 211 5.27 -10.97 -3.27
C ILE A 211 6.50 -10.07 -3.33
N LYS A 212 7.69 -10.68 -3.40
CA LYS A 212 8.94 -9.98 -3.70
C LYS A 212 9.27 -10.12 -5.18
N LEU A 213 9.53 -8.98 -5.82
CA LEU A 213 9.93 -8.88 -7.22
C LEU A 213 11.33 -8.25 -7.32
N ASN A 214 12.08 -8.56 -8.36
CA ASN A 214 13.30 -7.84 -8.70
C ASN A 214 12.98 -6.50 -9.38
N ALA A 215 14.01 -5.72 -9.76
CA ALA A 215 13.86 -4.41 -10.39
C ALA A 215 13.17 -4.45 -11.78
N GLN A 216 13.16 -5.60 -12.44
CA GLN A 216 12.49 -5.85 -13.72
C GLN A 216 11.03 -6.32 -13.53
N GLY A 217 10.56 -6.38 -12.28
CA GLY A 217 9.25 -6.89 -11.95
C GLY A 217 9.13 -8.42 -12.04
N GLU A 218 10.25 -9.14 -12.09
CA GLU A 218 10.24 -10.60 -12.15
C GLU A 218 10.13 -11.19 -10.74
N PHE A 219 9.40 -12.27 -10.65
CA PHE A 219 9.13 -12.98 -9.41
C PHE A 219 10.42 -13.49 -8.75
N MET A 220 10.54 -13.27 -7.43
CA MET A 220 11.62 -13.81 -6.62
C MET A 220 11.10 -14.83 -5.60
N TRP A 221 10.13 -14.40 -4.77
CA TRP A 221 9.45 -15.24 -3.79
C TRP A 221 8.11 -14.65 -3.38
N TYR A 222 7.25 -15.47 -2.81
CA TYR A 222 6.06 -15.02 -2.09
C TYR A 222 5.96 -15.68 -0.72
N ARG A 223 5.19 -15.09 0.17
CA ARG A 223 4.86 -15.61 1.49
C ARG A 223 3.45 -15.22 1.86
N TYR A 224 2.84 -16.08 2.66
CA TYR A 224 1.61 -15.75 3.34
C TYR A 224 1.77 -15.98 4.84
N TYR A 225 1.03 -15.21 5.63
CA TYR A 225 1.04 -15.24 7.09
C TYR A 225 -0.39 -15.09 7.55
N GLY A 226 -0.76 -15.80 8.62
CA GLY A 226 -2.12 -15.73 9.15
C GLY A 226 -2.49 -16.95 9.99
N GLY A 227 -3.78 -17.14 10.14
CA GLY A 227 -4.36 -18.26 10.84
C GLY A 227 -5.50 -18.92 10.08
N THR A 228 -6.57 -19.30 10.78
CA THR A 228 -7.72 -19.99 10.14
C THR A 228 -8.85 -19.04 9.75
N GLN A 229 -8.79 -17.77 10.12
CA GLN A 229 -9.79 -16.74 9.81
C GLN A 229 -9.22 -15.70 8.85
N ASN A 230 -9.92 -14.57 8.67
CA ASN A 230 -9.48 -13.51 7.76
C ASN A 230 -8.30 -12.73 8.34
N ASP A 231 -7.26 -12.58 7.54
CA ASP A 231 -6.04 -11.85 7.84
C ASP A 231 -5.69 -10.95 6.65
N ARG A 232 -5.81 -9.61 6.81
CA ARG A 232 -5.73 -8.68 5.67
C ARG A 232 -4.67 -7.61 5.90
N ILE A 233 -3.65 -7.58 5.03
CA ILE A 233 -2.63 -6.52 4.98
C ILE A 233 -3.25 -5.22 4.44
N ASN A 234 -2.88 -4.11 5.10
CA ASN A 234 -3.24 -2.77 4.67
C ASN A 234 -2.01 -1.96 4.21
N ASP A 235 -0.86 -2.15 4.88
CA ASP A 235 0.34 -1.37 4.56
C ASP A 235 1.63 -2.16 4.86
N VAL A 236 2.73 -1.73 4.26
CA VAL A 236 4.06 -2.28 4.44
C VAL A 236 5.11 -1.18 4.37
N VAL A 237 6.16 -1.32 5.16
CA VAL A 237 7.35 -0.47 5.12
C VAL A 237 8.61 -1.31 5.22
N GLU A 238 9.68 -0.91 4.52
CA GLU A 238 11.00 -1.48 4.71
C GLU A 238 11.66 -0.87 5.95
N ALA A 239 12.16 -1.70 6.84
CA ALA A 239 12.90 -1.28 8.02
C ALA A 239 14.38 -1.05 7.69
N ASN A 240 15.11 -0.33 8.56
CA ASN A 240 16.51 0.02 8.35
C ASN A 240 17.45 -1.18 8.22
N ASP A 241 17.04 -2.36 8.67
CA ASP A 241 17.78 -3.61 8.56
C ASP A 241 17.48 -4.40 7.28
N GLY A 242 16.69 -3.82 6.35
CA GLY A 242 16.28 -4.44 5.10
C GLY A 242 15.14 -5.45 5.25
N GLY A 243 14.66 -5.69 6.47
CA GLY A 243 13.44 -6.45 6.70
C GLY A 243 12.18 -5.62 6.44
N LEU A 244 11.02 -6.25 6.45
CA LEU A 244 9.74 -5.60 6.18
C LEU A 244 8.84 -5.64 7.41
N ILE A 245 8.14 -4.55 7.68
CA ILE A 245 7.08 -4.49 8.70
C ILE A 245 5.76 -4.39 7.95
N LEU A 246 4.89 -5.36 8.17
CA LEU A 246 3.58 -5.46 7.57
C LEU A 246 2.52 -5.22 8.63
N VAL A 247 1.51 -4.44 8.30
CA VAL A 247 0.43 -4.09 9.23
C VAL A 247 -0.93 -4.32 8.57
N GLY A 248 -1.89 -4.71 9.39
CA GLY A 248 -3.25 -4.92 8.93
C GLY A 248 -4.16 -5.39 10.06
N SER A 249 -5.15 -6.17 9.73
CA SER A 249 -6.13 -6.72 10.67
C SER A 249 -6.18 -8.23 10.59
N SER A 250 -6.51 -8.88 11.71
CA SER A 250 -6.65 -10.33 11.83
C SER A 250 -7.84 -10.69 12.70
N GLU A 251 -8.61 -11.68 12.26
CA GLU A 251 -9.64 -12.37 13.06
C GLU A 251 -9.11 -13.67 13.69
N SER A 252 -7.91 -14.10 13.32
CA SER A 252 -7.33 -15.37 13.73
C SER A 252 -6.79 -15.32 15.16
N ASN A 253 -6.73 -16.48 15.80
CA ASN A 253 -6.04 -16.66 17.08
C ASN A 253 -5.27 -17.99 17.11
N ASP A 254 -4.70 -18.36 15.99
CA ASP A 254 -3.93 -19.58 15.80
C ASP A 254 -2.78 -19.36 14.80
N PHE A 255 -1.94 -20.35 14.57
CA PHE A 255 -0.78 -20.34 13.68
C PHE A 255 0.14 -19.13 13.90
N ASP A 256 0.15 -18.18 12.95
CA ASP A 256 0.99 -16.99 13.05
C ASP A 256 0.38 -15.92 13.94
N VAL A 257 -0.92 -15.99 14.21
CA VAL A 257 -1.62 -15.01 15.04
C VAL A 257 -1.77 -15.54 16.45
N VAL A 258 -1.32 -14.78 17.44
CA VAL A 258 -1.44 -15.15 18.85
C VAL A 258 -1.83 -13.92 19.66
N GLY A 259 -2.70 -14.13 20.67
CA GLY A 259 -3.13 -13.07 21.57
C GLY A 259 -4.18 -12.14 20.95
N SER A 260 -5.02 -12.66 20.07
CA SER A 260 -6.22 -11.96 19.61
C SER A 260 -7.20 -11.78 20.79
N HIS A 261 -7.88 -10.63 20.84
CA HIS A 261 -8.73 -10.21 21.94
C HIS A 261 -10.22 -10.15 21.58
N GLY A 262 -10.56 -10.18 20.29
CA GLY A 262 -11.93 -10.03 19.85
C GLY A 262 -12.15 -10.50 18.42
N SER A 263 -12.90 -9.74 17.64
CA SER A 263 -13.14 -9.96 16.22
C SER A 263 -11.88 -9.59 15.42
N TYR A 264 -11.83 -8.38 14.86
CA TYR A 264 -10.64 -7.91 14.15
C TYR A 264 -9.70 -7.14 15.09
N ASP A 265 -8.49 -7.63 15.26
CA ASP A 265 -7.40 -6.92 15.93
C ASP A 265 -6.38 -6.35 14.93
N TYR A 266 -5.67 -5.29 15.31
CA TYR A 266 -4.46 -4.89 14.60
C TYR A 266 -3.42 -6.00 14.69
N TRP A 267 -2.92 -6.40 13.54
CA TRP A 267 -1.84 -7.37 13.48
C TRP A 267 -0.62 -6.77 12.79
N VAL A 268 0.51 -6.88 13.47
CA VAL A 268 1.80 -6.34 13.00
C VAL A 268 2.81 -7.47 13.00
N ILE A 269 3.45 -7.68 11.86
CA ILE A 269 4.54 -8.65 11.72
C ILE A 269 5.79 -7.98 11.18
N LYS A 270 6.94 -8.49 11.62
CA LYS A 270 8.23 -8.21 10.99
C LYS A 270 8.77 -9.47 10.36
N ILE A 271 9.19 -9.35 9.10
CA ILE A 271 9.85 -10.39 8.32
C ILE A 271 11.24 -9.92 7.90
N ASP A 272 12.15 -10.86 7.61
CA ASP A 272 13.42 -10.54 6.99
C ASP A 272 13.27 -10.30 5.47
N ASN A 273 14.36 -10.00 4.78
CA ASN A 273 14.39 -9.80 3.34
C ASN A 273 14.12 -11.06 2.50
N MET A 274 14.06 -12.24 3.13
CA MET A 274 13.70 -13.54 2.53
C MET A 274 12.27 -13.96 2.87
N GLY A 275 11.55 -13.14 3.63
CA GLY A 275 10.19 -13.40 4.06
C GLY A 275 10.06 -14.32 5.28
N HIS A 276 11.12 -14.53 6.07
CA HIS A 276 11.01 -15.29 7.31
C HIS A 276 10.46 -14.42 8.43
N LEU A 277 9.48 -14.93 9.16
CA LEU A 277 8.85 -14.22 10.28
C LEU A 277 9.83 -14.08 11.46
N HIS A 278 10.14 -12.83 11.84
CA HIS A 278 10.99 -12.51 12.98
C HIS A 278 10.19 -12.33 14.26
N TRP A 279 9.17 -11.51 14.22
CA TRP A 279 8.25 -11.28 15.33
C TRP A 279 6.86 -10.91 14.82
N LYS A 280 5.88 -11.07 15.69
CA LYS A 280 4.47 -10.78 15.47
C LYS A 280 3.85 -10.18 16.72
N LYS A 281 2.89 -9.27 16.57
CA LYS A 281 2.17 -8.60 17.64
C LYS A 281 0.73 -8.36 17.23
N THR A 282 -0.18 -8.62 18.17
CA THR A 282 -1.61 -8.34 18.06
C THR A 282 -1.97 -7.24 19.04
N TYR A 283 -2.78 -6.28 18.62
CA TYR A 283 -3.26 -5.17 19.44
C TYR A 283 -4.75 -4.96 19.17
N GLY A 284 -5.56 -5.00 20.21
CA GLY A 284 -7.01 -4.83 20.12
C GLY A 284 -7.69 -4.90 21.46
N GLY A 285 -8.99 -4.90 21.41
CA GLY A 285 -9.88 -5.02 22.56
C GLY A 285 -10.79 -6.24 22.45
N SER A 286 -11.73 -6.36 23.37
CA SER A 286 -12.64 -7.51 23.44
C SER A 286 -13.87 -7.42 22.51
N ASP A 287 -13.99 -6.36 21.71
CA ASP A 287 -15.17 -6.08 20.86
C ASP A 287 -14.88 -6.31 19.39
#